data_404d68ceb05a754ee5659259629fedd7
#
_entry.id   404d68ceb05a754ee5659259629fedd7
#
_cell.length_a   1.000
_cell.length_b   1.000
_cell.length_c   1.000
_cell.angle_alpha   90.00
_cell.angle_beta   90.00
_cell.angle_gamma   90.00
#
_symmetry.space_group_name_H-M   'P 1'
#
loop_
_entity.id
_entity.type
_entity.pdbx_description
1 polymer ?
#
loop_
_entity_poly.entity_id
_entity_poly.type
_entity_poly.pdbx_seq_one_letter_code
_entity_poly.pdbx_strand_id
1 'polypeptide(L)'
;MILIAYATKGGAAKECAELLAKEIGNCTLCDLDAGSPDISDFDTVILGTGVRIGGVYKPYKKFIDANLNELMKKKTALFFCCIVMKEFDKMVSKNIPAELRNAAFRVSAFGGKPVFGGKKNNTWMLKDEVTAFANAVKDKK
;
A
#
# COMPACT_ATOMS: atom_id res chain seq x y z
N MET A 1 -6.74 -0.21 16.23
CA MET A 1 -6.80 0.90 15.24
C MET A 1 -5.98 0.54 14.01
N ILE A 2 -6.44 0.97 12.86
CA ILE A 2 -5.84 0.63 11.56
C ILE A 2 -5.27 1.89 10.92
N LEU A 3 -4.01 1.85 10.51
CA LEU A 3 -3.35 2.90 9.77
C LEU A 3 -3.20 2.48 8.31
N ILE A 4 -3.51 3.38 7.38
CA ILE A 4 -3.16 3.23 5.98
C ILE A 4 -2.17 4.34 5.65
N ALA A 5 -0.91 3.97 5.50
CA ALA A 5 0.17 4.90 5.14
C ALA A 5 0.54 4.68 3.67
N TYR A 6 0.54 5.74 2.88
CA TYR A 6 0.76 5.62 1.44
C TYR A 6 1.70 6.69 0.91
N ALA A 7 2.37 6.35 -0.19
CA ALA A 7 3.19 7.28 -0.96
C ALA A 7 2.65 7.32 -2.39
N THR A 8 2.46 8.52 -2.91
CA THR A 8 1.88 8.71 -4.25
C THR A 8 2.52 9.90 -4.97
N LYS A 9 2.62 9.79 -6.28
CA LYS A 9 3.02 10.94 -7.13
C LYS A 9 1.92 11.30 -8.12
N GLY A 10 1.25 10.32 -8.69
CA GLY A 10 0.16 10.55 -9.64
C GLY A 10 -1.24 10.42 -9.05
N GLY A 11 -1.35 10.16 -7.74
CA GLY A 11 -2.62 10.01 -7.06
C GLY A 11 -3.19 8.60 -7.01
N ALA A 12 -2.58 7.62 -7.67
CA ALA A 12 -3.11 6.26 -7.72
C ALA A 12 -3.16 5.60 -6.33
N ALA A 13 -2.05 5.64 -5.60
CA ALA A 13 -1.99 5.05 -4.27
C ALA A 13 -2.94 5.75 -3.29
N LYS A 14 -3.10 7.07 -3.43
CA LYS A 14 -4.04 7.84 -2.63
C LYS A 14 -5.49 7.41 -2.89
N GLU A 15 -5.86 7.28 -4.17
CA GLU A 15 -7.21 6.85 -4.54
C GLU A 15 -7.51 5.45 -4.01
N CYS A 16 -6.56 4.53 -4.10
CA CYS A 16 -6.70 3.18 -3.55
C CYS A 16 -6.81 3.20 -2.02
N ALA A 17 -5.99 4.01 -1.36
CA ALA A 17 -6.02 4.13 0.09
C ALA A 17 -7.36 4.68 0.58
N GLU A 18 -7.90 5.67 -0.10
CA GLU A 18 -9.21 6.25 0.24
C GLU A 18 -10.34 5.24 0.06
N LEU A 19 -10.31 4.46 -1.03
CA LEU A 19 -11.31 3.41 -1.25
C LEU A 19 -11.21 2.30 -0.20
N LEU A 20 -9.98 1.87 0.13
CA LEU A 20 -9.77 0.90 1.20
C LEU A 20 -10.32 1.39 2.54
N ALA A 21 -10.04 2.63 2.90
CA ALA A 21 -10.52 3.20 4.14
C ALA A 21 -12.05 3.21 4.20
N LYS A 22 -12.70 3.50 3.07
CA LYS A 22 -14.15 3.49 2.96
C LYS A 22 -14.72 2.07 3.13
N GLU A 23 -14.08 1.08 2.53
CA GLU A 23 -14.55 -0.31 2.60
C GLU A 23 -14.29 -0.96 3.95
N ILE A 24 -13.14 -0.65 4.57
CA ILE A 24 -12.78 -1.22 5.88
C ILE A 24 -13.53 -0.51 7.02
N GLY A 25 -13.64 0.81 6.93
CA GLY A 25 -14.19 1.65 8.00
C GLY A 25 -13.17 1.89 9.13
N ASN A 26 -13.29 3.00 9.83
CA ASN A 26 -12.46 3.35 10.99
C ASN A 26 -10.95 3.22 10.77
N CYS A 27 -10.47 3.76 9.64
CA CYS A 27 -9.05 3.80 9.32
C CYS A 27 -8.51 5.22 9.40
N THR A 28 -7.25 5.32 9.81
CA THR A 28 -6.49 6.59 9.73
C THR A 28 -5.65 6.56 8.46
N LEU A 29 -5.78 7.59 7.64
CA LEU A 29 -4.99 7.75 6.42
C LEU A 29 -3.80 8.66 6.68
N CYS A 30 -2.64 8.30 6.15
CA CYS A 30 -1.46 9.15 6.25
C CYS A 30 -0.70 9.18 4.92
N ASP A 31 -0.48 10.39 4.40
CA ASP A 31 0.37 10.61 3.24
C ASP A 31 1.82 10.70 3.71
N LEU A 32 2.65 9.76 3.29
CA LEU A 32 4.05 9.71 3.73
C LEU A 32 4.91 10.84 3.17
N ASP A 33 4.46 11.53 2.12
CA ASP A 33 5.11 12.75 1.65
C ASP A 33 4.89 13.92 2.61
N ALA A 34 3.78 13.93 3.33
CA ALA A 34 3.44 14.99 4.27
C ALA A 34 4.09 14.78 5.64
N GLY A 35 4.52 13.57 5.96
CA GLY A 35 5.14 13.29 7.25
C GLY A 35 5.22 11.80 7.54
N SER A 36 5.91 11.47 8.63
CA SER A 36 6.05 10.10 9.09
C SER A 36 5.19 9.92 10.36
N PRO A 37 4.14 9.08 10.31
CA PRO A 37 3.28 8.91 11.47
C PRO A 37 3.95 8.06 12.56
N ASP A 38 3.55 8.29 13.80
CA ASP A 38 3.89 7.40 14.91
C ASP A 38 2.92 6.21 14.85
N ILE A 39 3.46 5.01 14.71
CA ILE A 39 2.66 3.80 14.53
C ILE A 39 2.38 3.05 15.84
N SER A 40 2.85 3.56 16.98
CA SER A 40 2.75 2.85 18.26
C SER A 40 1.31 2.50 18.65
N ASP A 41 0.34 3.33 18.33
CA ASP A 41 -1.06 3.13 18.71
C ASP A 41 -1.85 2.25 17.73
N PHE A 42 -1.22 1.80 16.63
CA PHE A 42 -1.90 1.02 15.61
C PHE A 42 -1.55 -0.47 15.72
N ASP A 43 -2.56 -1.32 15.69
CA ASP A 43 -2.40 -2.78 15.69
C ASP A 43 -2.14 -3.32 14.28
N THR A 44 -2.73 -2.66 13.29
CA THR A 44 -2.65 -3.04 11.89
C THR A 44 -2.14 -1.85 11.09
N VAL A 45 -1.14 -2.08 10.27
CA VAL A 45 -0.57 -1.06 9.39
C VAL A 45 -0.63 -1.55 7.95
N ILE A 46 -1.34 -0.81 7.13
CA ILE A 46 -1.43 -1.06 5.69
C ILE A 46 -0.50 -0.07 5.00
N LEU A 47 0.38 -0.58 4.15
CA LEU A 47 1.39 0.24 3.46
C LEU A 47 1.15 0.18 1.96
N GLY A 48 0.94 1.33 1.34
CA GLY A 48 0.66 1.43 -0.08
C GLY A 48 1.56 2.40 -0.81
N THR A 49 1.93 2.07 -2.04
CA THR A 49 2.78 2.94 -2.86
C THR A 49 2.48 2.75 -4.34
N GLY A 50 2.72 3.81 -5.12
CA GLY A 50 2.88 3.66 -6.55
C GLY A 50 4.24 3.07 -6.87
N VAL A 51 4.37 2.56 -8.09
CA VAL A 51 5.62 1.96 -8.59
C VAL A 51 5.98 2.63 -9.90
N ARG A 52 7.24 3.02 -10.04
CA ARG A 52 7.76 3.62 -11.26
C ARG A 52 9.11 3.00 -11.62
N ILE A 53 9.22 2.49 -12.84
CA ILE A 53 10.46 1.87 -13.35
C ILE A 53 10.98 0.78 -12.38
N GLY A 54 10.07 -0.07 -11.89
CA GLY A 54 10.43 -1.18 -11.00
C GLY A 54 10.80 -0.78 -9.58
N GLY A 55 10.60 0.49 -9.19
CA GLY A 55 10.93 0.98 -7.87
C GLY A 55 9.75 1.61 -7.15
N VAL A 56 9.74 1.45 -5.83
CA VAL A 56 8.77 2.12 -4.97
C VAL A 56 9.24 3.55 -4.67
N TYR A 57 8.33 4.40 -4.24
CA TYR A 57 8.67 5.79 -3.95
C TYR A 57 9.50 5.91 -2.67
N LYS A 58 10.41 6.89 -2.64
CA LYS A 58 11.34 7.10 -1.53
C LYS A 58 10.67 7.23 -0.16
N PRO A 59 9.59 8.00 0.01
CA PRO A 59 8.94 8.11 1.32
C PRO A 59 8.45 6.77 1.86
N TYR A 60 7.97 5.91 0.99
CA TYR A 60 7.54 4.56 1.34
C TYR A 60 8.70 3.72 1.88
N LYS A 61 9.81 3.70 1.13
CA LYS A 61 10.99 2.94 1.52
C LYS A 61 11.61 3.47 2.80
N LYS A 62 11.72 4.78 2.93
CA LYS A 62 12.24 5.43 4.14
C LYS A 62 11.40 5.09 5.36
N PHE A 63 10.09 5.11 5.23
CA PHE A 63 9.19 4.79 6.33
C PHE A 63 9.37 3.34 6.79
N ILE A 64 9.44 2.41 5.84
CA ILE A 64 9.65 0.98 6.16
C ILE A 64 11.01 0.79 6.85
N ASP A 65 12.08 1.36 6.31
CA ASP A 65 13.41 1.21 6.87
C ASP A 65 13.51 1.78 8.29
N ALA A 66 12.87 2.92 8.53
CA ALA A 66 12.89 3.58 9.83
C ALA A 66 12.03 2.85 10.88
N ASN A 67 11.00 2.12 10.47
CA ASN A 67 10.02 1.53 11.37
C ASN A 67 9.97 0.00 11.30
N LEU A 68 10.94 -0.64 10.68
CA LEU A 68 10.89 -2.09 10.42
C LEU A 68 10.66 -2.90 11.70
N ASN A 69 11.39 -2.62 12.75
CA ASN A 69 11.26 -3.35 14.02
C ASN A 69 9.85 -3.23 14.61
N GLU A 70 9.28 -2.04 14.58
CA GLU A 70 7.91 -1.84 15.05
C GLU A 70 6.88 -2.50 14.13
N LEU A 71 7.08 -2.42 12.83
CA LEU A 71 6.19 -3.05 11.85
C LEU A 71 6.12 -4.56 12.04
N MET A 72 7.25 -5.18 12.39
CA MET A 72 7.31 -6.63 12.62
C MET A 72 6.48 -7.08 13.84
N LYS A 73 6.12 -6.17 14.73
CA LYS A 73 5.28 -6.45 15.90
C LYS A 73 3.80 -6.29 15.60
N LYS A 74 3.44 -5.83 14.40
CA LYS A 74 2.07 -5.50 14.04
C LYS A 74 1.57 -6.39 12.92
N LYS A 75 0.26 -6.38 12.71
CA LYS A 75 -0.35 -6.99 11.52
C LYS A 75 -0.10 -6.06 10.36
N THR A 76 0.52 -6.54 9.30
CA THR A 76 0.89 -5.72 8.15
C THR A 76 0.31 -6.27 6.86
N ALA A 77 -0.04 -5.36 5.96
CA ALA A 77 -0.47 -5.69 4.61
C ALA A 77 0.08 -4.63 3.65
N LEU A 78 0.42 -5.04 2.45
CA LEU A 78 1.09 -4.19 1.47
C LEU A 78 0.29 -4.13 0.18
N PHE A 79 0.13 -2.94 -0.38
CA PHE A 79 -0.44 -2.82 -1.73
C PHE A 79 0.44 -1.95 -2.61
N PHE A 80 0.36 -2.22 -3.91
CA PHE A 80 1.18 -1.54 -4.90
C PHE A 80 0.32 -1.15 -6.08
N CYS A 81 0.48 0.08 -6.55
CA CYS A 81 -0.17 0.55 -7.77
C CYS A 81 0.86 0.54 -8.88
N CYS A 82 0.84 -0.52 -9.69
CA CYS A 82 1.78 -0.69 -10.79
C CYS A 82 1.05 -1.06 -12.07
N ILE A 83 1.54 -0.52 -13.19
CA ILE A 83 0.97 -0.77 -14.52
C ILE A 83 1.43 -2.13 -15.06
N VAL A 84 2.70 -2.46 -14.85
CA VAL A 84 3.30 -3.70 -15.36
C VAL A 84 3.20 -4.78 -14.30
N MET A 85 2.25 -5.68 -14.47
CA MET A 85 2.00 -6.78 -13.51
C MET A 85 2.95 -7.96 -13.68
N LYS A 86 3.56 -8.09 -14.84
CA LYS A 86 4.39 -9.24 -15.21
C LYS A 86 5.57 -9.47 -14.27
N GLU A 87 6.15 -8.41 -13.73
CA GLU A 87 7.31 -8.49 -12.84
C GLU A 87 6.99 -8.09 -11.41
N PHE A 88 5.73 -8.21 -11.03
CA PHE A 88 5.26 -7.79 -9.71
C PHE A 88 6.06 -8.45 -8.57
N ASP A 89 6.19 -9.77 -8.60
CA ASP A 89 6.89 -10.50 -7.53
C ASP A 89 8.35 -10.10 -7.43
N LYS A 90 9.01 -9.90 -8.56
CA LYS A 90 10.40 -9.46 -8.62
C LYS A 90 10.56 -8.05 -8.07
N MET A 91 9.63 -7.16 -8.41
CA MET A 91 9.63 -5.78 -7.92
C MET A 91 9.47 -5.75 -6.40
N VAL A 92 8.53 -6.51 -5.86
CA VAL A 92 8.31 -6.59 -4.40
C VAL A 92 9.55 -7.16 -3.71
N SER A 93 10.12 -8.24 -4.25
CA SER A 93 11.33 -8.86 -3.69
C SER A 93 12.52 -7.91 -3.66
N LYS A 94 12.64 -7.07 -4.66
CA LYS A 94 13.75 -6.12 -4.78
C LYS A 94 13.62 -4.93 -3.81
N ASN A 95 12.40 -4.50 -3.53
CA ASN A 95 12.15 -3.23 -2.84
C ASN A 95 11.72 -3.38 -1.37
N ILE A 96 11.22 -4.54 -0.98
CA ILE A 96 10.67 -4.75 0.37
C ILE A 96 11.53 -5.78 1.12
N PRO A 97 11.92 -5.52 2.38
CA PRO A 97 12.67 -6.50 3.17
C PRO A 97 11.94 -7.84 3.24
N ALA A 98 12.70 -8.93 3.11
CA ALA A 98 12.16 -10.29 3.10
C ALA A 98 11.33 -10.59 4.35
N GLU A 99 11.79 -10.14 5.51
CA GLU A 99 11.10 -10.35 6.78
C GLU A 99 9.71 -9.71 6.78
N LEU A 100 9.57 -8.51 6.23
CA LEU A 100 8.27 -7.82 6.15
C LEU A 100 7.37 -8.49 5.11
N ARG A 101 7.92 -8.87 3.95
CA ARG A 101 7.16 -9.59 2.91
C ARG A 101 6.57 -10.89 3.45
N ASN A 102 7.37 -11.62 4.21
CA ASN A 102 6.96 -12.92 4.75
C ASN A 102 5.96 -12.77 5.90
N ALA A 103 6.04 -11.69 6.67
CA ALA A 103 5.15 -11.44 7.80
C ALA A 103 3.82 -10.81 7.38
N ALA A 104 3.78 -10.11 6.24
CA ALA A 104 2.56 -9.46 5.77
C ALA A 104 1.48 -10.49 5.45
N PHE A 105 0.28 -10.28 5.97
CA PHE A 105 -0.82 -11.23 5.75
C PHE A 105 -1.45 -11.06 4.37
N ARG A 106 -1.17 -9.96 3.68
CA ARG A 106 -1.65 -9.75 2.31
C ARG A 106 -0.69 -8.84 1.56
N VAL A 107 -0.34 -9.21 0.33
CA VAL A 107 0.44 -8.39 -0.60
C VAL A 107 -0.31 -8.39 -1.92
N SER A 108 -0.74 -7.23 -2.38
CA SER A 108 -1.60 -7.12 -3.55
C SER A 108 -1.19 -6.01 -4.50
N ALA A 109 -1.50 -6.19 -5.77
CA ALA A 109 -1.38 -5.15 -6.79
C ALA A 109 -2.77 -4.66 -7.14
N PHE A 110 -2.95 -3.33 -7.20
CA PHE A 110 -4.25 -2.71 -7.46
C PHE A 110 -4.36 -2.08 -8.85
N GLY A 111 -3.37 -2.30 -9.71
CA GLY A 111 -3.30 -1.67 -11.02
C GLY A 111 -2.60 -0.33 -10.97
N GLY A 112 -2.29 0.24 -12.11
CA GLY A 112 -1.56 1.51 -12.20
C GLY A 112 -2.29 2.53 -13.05
N LYS A 113 -2.34 3.77 -12.56
CA LYS A 113 -2.95 4.88 -13.26
C LYS A 113 -2.06 5.28 -14.44
N PRO A 114 -2.59 5.29 -15.68
CA PRO A 114 -1.76 5.65 -16.85
C PRO A 114 -1.34 7.12 -16.78
N VAL A 115 -0.07 7.36 -17.11
CA VAL A 115 0.50 8.72 -17.16
C VAL A 115 0.02 9.45 -18.41
N PHE A 116 -0.25 8.71 -19.49
CA PHE A 116 -0.65 9.25 -20.78
C PHE A 116 -2.02 8.68 -21.19
N GLY A 117 -2.82 9.49 -21.90
CA GLY A 117 -4.08 9.04 -22.45
C GLY A 117 -5.22 9.02 -21.46
N GLY A 118 -5.27 9.99 -20.62
CA GLY A 118 -6.22 10.19 -19.55
C GLY A 118 -7.65 9.70 -19.73
N LYS A 119 -7.89 8.43 -19.49
CA LYS A 119 -9.23 7.99 -19.17
C LYS A 119 -9.54 8.51 -17.77
N LYS A 120 -10.49 9.41 -17.68
CA LYS A 120 -10.90 10.07 -16.42
C LYS A 120 -11.68 9.16 -15.49
N ASN A 121 -11.76 7.86 -15.77
CA ASN A 121 -12.49 6.90 -14.95
C ASN A 121 -11.52 5.96 -14.23
N ASN A 122 -12.00 5.26 -13.21
CA ASN A 122 -11.19 4.37 -12.38
C ASN A 122 -11.02 2.97 -12.98
N THR A 123 -11.03 2.84 -14.31
CA THR A 123 -10.91 1.53 -14.97
C THR A 123 -9.52 0.92 -14.83
N TRP A 124 -8.51 1.73 -14.51
CA TRP A 124 -7.16 1.24 -14.22
C TRP A 124 -7.07 0.48 -12.91
N MET A 125 -7.99 0.76 -11.98
CA MET A 125 -7.98 0.19 -10.64
C MET A 125 -8.61 -1.20 -10.63
N LEU A 126 -7.93 -2.18 -10.07
CA LEU A 126 -8.42 -3.54 -9.88
C LEU A 126 -9.33 -3.57 -8.63
N LYS A 127 -10.55 -3.12 -8.78
CA LYS A 127 -11.48 -2.95 -7.65
C LYS A 127 -11.78 -4.24 -6.90
N ASP A 128 -11.83 -5.36 -7.61
CA ASP A 128 -12.03 -6.67 -6.97
C ASP A 128 -10.88 -7.02 -6.04
N GLU A 129 -9.64 -6.66 -6.43
CA GLU A 129 -8.47 -6.85 -5.59
C GLU A 129 -8.51 -5.94 -4.36
N VAL A 130 -8.99 -4.70 -4.53
CA VAL A 130 -9.14 -3.77 -3.41
C VAL A 130 -10.17 -4.32 -2.41
N THR A 131 -11.29 -4.82 -2.89
CA THR A 131 -12.33 -5.41 -2.04
C THR A 131 -11.81 -6.66 -1.32
N ALA A 132 -11.10 -7.54 -2.02
CA ALA A 132 -10.51 -8.73 -1.42
C ALA A 132 -9.50 -8.37 -0.32
N PHE A 133 -8.70 -7.34 -0.56
CA PHE A 133 -7.75 -6.82 0.42
C PHE A 133 -8.47 -6.28 1.66
N ALA A 134 -9.50 -5.47 1.46
CA ALA A 134 -10.32 -4.92 2.56
C ALA A 134 -10.93 -6.04 3.41
N ASN A 135 -11.44 -7.08 2.77
CA ASN A 135 -12.00 -8.23 3.48
C ASN A 135 -10.95 -8.97 4.28
N ALA A 136 -9.74 -9.15 3.74
CA ALA A 136 -8.64 -9.77 4.45
C ALA A 136 -8.26 -8.97 5.69
N VAL A 137 -8.26 -7.65 5.60
CA VAL A 137 -7.99 -6.77 6.76
C VAL A 137 -9.07 -6.93 7.83
N LYS A 138 -10.34 -6.94 7.43
CA LYS A 138 -11.46 -7.11 8.38
C LYS A 138 -11.41 -8.46 9.07
N ASP A 139 -10.99 -9.50 8.37
CA ASP A 139 -10.88 -10.85 8.95
C ASP A 139 -9.75 -10.98 9.98
N LYS A 140 -8.77 -10.08 9.94
CA LYS A 140 -7.63 -10.07 10.86
C LYS A 140 -7.86 -9.27 12.15
N LYS A 141 -8.98 -8.62 12.28
CA LYS A 141 -9.29 -7.85 13.49
C LYS A 141 -9.42 -8.71 14.74
#